data_111bb00d215a309f72bf35666ce99778
#
_entry.id   111bb00d215a309f72bf35666ce99778
#
_cell.length_a   1.000
_cell.length_b   1.000
_cell.length_c   1.000
_cell.angle_alpha   90.00
_cell.angle_beta   90.00
_cell.angle_gamma   90.00
#
_symmetry.space_group_name_H-M   'P 1'
#
loop_
_entity.id
_entity.type
_entity.pdbx_description
1 polymer ?
#
loop_
_entity_poly.entity_id
_entity_poly.type
_entity_poly.pdbx_seq_one_letter_code
_entity_poly.pdbx_strand_id
1 'polypeptide(L)'
;LWLNFRQDRAISNSFDTVPEGFNETIKLEDHQKAGNYTRAKLRLNHFEIIFSTFVLLVWTLGGAMNWIDGFWSERVTDPVLMGTFFILSIMLIASFIDLPFSIYRNFVLEQKFGFNRMTMGIFAGDLIKELILSLVIVLPLIYAILYLMNFESIGNYWWIYVWVIISLFSLIMMWIYPSYIAPIFNKFNPLDNETLKARITNLLERTGFGSDGIYVMDGSKRSSHGNAYFTGIGKNKRIVFFDTLLKGMEDKEIEAILAHELGHFHHKHTRKRMINSFIFSFASLALLGYLINQTWFYNGLGVAQPSSHAALVLFSLTLPVFSFFITPISNLMSRKHEFQADAFAASHTDAKDLISSLIKLYKENSSSLSPDKYYSAFHDSHPSAVLRIERLQ
;
A
#
# COMPACT_ATOMS: atom_id res chain seq x y z
N LEU A 1 -8.19 15.48 8.53
CA LEU A 1 -8.28 16.88 8.07
C LEU A 1 -7.24 17.76 8.75
N TRP A 2 -7.16 17.83 10.08
CA TRP A 2 -6.20 18.67 10.81
C TRP A 2 -4.74 18.43 10.39
N LEU A 3 -4.33 17.18 10.26
CA LEU A 3 -2.98 16.82 9.78
C LEU A 3 -2.71 17.37 8.37
N ASN A 4 -3.68 17.29 7.47
CA ASN A 4 -3.55 17.82 6.11
C ASN A 4 -3.39 19.34 6.10
N PHE A 5 -4.11 20.07 6.95
CA PHE A 5 -3.92 21.52 7.12
C PHE A 5 -2.52 21.87 7.61
N ARG A 6 -2.00 21.08 8.56
CA ARG A 6 -0.63 21.27 9.04
C ARG A 6 0.39 21.07 7.93
N GLN A 7 0.22 20.01 7.14
CA GLN A 7 1.11 19.72 6.01
C GLN A 7 1.06 20.82 4.95
N ASP A 8 -0.14 21.29 4.58
CA ASP A 8 -0.30 22.39 3.62
C ASP A 8 0.40 23.67 4.12
N ARG A 9 0.28 23.98 5.43
CA ARG A 9 0.95 25.11 6.06
C ARG A 9 2.48 24.95 6.08
N ALA A 10 2.98 23.75 6.39
CA ALA A 10 4.42 23.48 6.38
C ALA A 10 5.02 23.69 4.98
N ILE A 11 4.36 23.17 3.94
CA ILE A 11 4.75 23.38 2.54
C ILE A 11 4.70 24.86 2.18
N SER A 12 3.66 25.59 2.59
CA SER A 12 3.54 27.03 2.30
C SER A 12 4.66 27.84 2.93
N ASN A 13 5.07 27.50 4.16
CA ASN A 13 6.13 28.20 4.87
C ASN A 13 7.53 27.96 4.26
N SER A 14 7.76 26.82 3.61
CA SER A 14 9.03 26.46 2.97
C SER A 14 9.05 26.63 1.45
N PHE A 15 7.99 27.21 0.87
CA PHE A 15 7.74 27.21 -0.57
C PHE A 15 8.80 27.94 -1.39
N ASP A 16 9.33 29.04 -0.84
CA ASP A 16 10.30 29.92 -1.52
C ASP A 16 11.75 29.64 -1.15
N THR A 17 12.00 28.60 -0.34
CA THR A 17 13.35 28.27 0.12
C THR A 17 13.59 26.78 0.07
N VAL A 18 14.57 26.35 -0.73
CA VAL A 18 15.02 24.95 -0.76
C VAL A 18 15.76 24.66 0.56
N PRO A 19 15.48 23.55 1.27
CA PRO A 19 16.19 23.19 2.48
C PRO A 19 17.71 23.08 2.27
N GLU A 20 18.49 23.43 3.30
CA GLU A 20 19.95 23.28 3.30
C GLU A 20 20.33 21.83 2.94
N GLY A 21 21.43 21.67 2.20
CA GLY A 21 21.89 20.38 1.68
C GLY A 21 21.25 19.94 0.36
N PHE A 22 20.19 20.63 -0.12
CA PHE A 22 19.57 20.36 -1.43
C PHE A 22 19.75 21.50 -2.43
N ASN A 23 20.22 22.67 -2.01
CA ASN A 23 20.31 23.89 -2.81
C ASN A 23 21.19 23.73 -4.07
N GLU A 24 22.22 22.87 -4.02
CA GLU A 24 23.10 22.62 -5.14
C GLU A 24 22.52 21.69 -6.20
N THR A 25 21.54 20.85 -5.81
CA THR A 25 21.03 19.77 -6.66
C THR A 25 19.57 19.92 -7.04
N ILE A 26 18.76 20.58 -6.21
CA ILE A 26 17.32 20.80 -6.45
C ILE A 26 17.10 22.28 -6.69
N LYS A 27 16.64 22.64 -7.89
CA LYS A 27 16.26 24.00 -8.23
C LYS A 27 14.99 24.41 -7.47
N LEU A 28 14.82 25.71 -7.21
CA LEU A 28 13.64 26.26 -6.58
C LEU A 28 12.34 25.87 -7.33
N GLU A 29 12.38 25.86 -8.67
CA GLU A 29 11.24 25.45 -9.50
C GLU A 29 10.83 24.00 -9.25
N ASP A 30 11.78 23.06 -9.11
CA ASP A 30 11.51 21.65 -8.80
C ASP A 30 10.92 21.49 -7.39
N HIS A 31 11.45 22.25 -6.40
CA HIS A 31 10.92 22.31 -5.04
C HIS A 31 9.49 22.84 -5.01
N GLN A 32 9.21 23.94 -5.72
CA GLN A 32 7.87 24.52 -5.83
C GLN A 32 6.91 23.57 -6.56
N LYS A 33 7.38 22.87 -7.61
CA LYS A 33 6.59 21.83 -8.28
C LYS A 33 6.20 20.73 -7.31
N ALA A 34 7.12 20.22 -6.50
CA ALA A 34 6.89 19.21 -5.48
C ALA A 34 5.89 19.68 -4.41
N GLY A 35 6.03 20.94 -3.96
CA GLY A 35 5.11 21.60 -3.06
C GLY A 35 3.68 21.67 -3.65
N ASN A 36 3.55 22.17 -4.88
CA ASN A 36 2.27 22.29 -5.59
C ASN A 36 1.61 20.91 -5.82
N TYR A 37 2.40 19.90 -6.18
CA TYR A 37 1.91 18.53 -6.36
C TYR A 37 1.38 17.96 -5.04
N THR A 38 2.13 18.11 -3.95
CA THR A 38 1.70 17.64 -2.62
C THR A 38 0.44 18.38 -2.17
N ARG A 39 0.34 19.70 -2.36
CA ARG A 39 -0.88 20.49 -2.05
C ARG A 39 -2.07 20.04 -2.88
N ALA A 40 -1.89 19.71 -4.16
CA ALA A 40 -2.95 19.18 -5.01
C ALA A 40 -3.46 17.82 -4.50
N LYS A 41 -2.56 16.93 -4.08
CA LYS A 41 -2.92 15.66 -3.43
C LYS A 41 -3.67 15.87 -2.11
N LEU A 42 -3.22 16.81 -1.28
CA LEU A 42 -3.88 17.13 -0.02
C LEU A 42 -5.31 17.66 -0.23
N ARG A 43 -5.55 18.48 -1.26
CA ARG A 43 -6.90 18.97 -1.59
C ARG A 43 -7.83 17.83 -2.01
N LEU A 44 -7.35 16.92 -2.86
CA LEU A 44 -8.11 15.73 -3.24
C LEU A 44 -8.41 14.88 -2.00
N ASN A 45 -7.41 14.61 -1.18
CA ASN A 45 -7.56 13.83 0.04
C ASN A 45 -8.53 14.46 1.06
N HIS A 46 -8.59 15.80 1.16
CA HIS A 46 -9.61 16.47 1.97
C HIS A 46 -11.02 16.12 1.52
N PHE A 47 -11.25 16.19 0.20
CA PHE A 47 -12.56 15.86 -0.36
C PHE A 47 -12.87 14.37 -0.18
N GLU A 48 -11.90 13.48 -0.43
CA GLU A 48 -12.03 12.03 -0.22
C GLU A 48 -12.40 11.70 1.22
N ILE A 49 -11.75 12.33 2.23
CA ILE A 49 -12.07 12.10 3.64
C ILE A 49 -13.50 12.50 3.97
N ILE A 50 -13.94 13.68 3.53
CA ILE A 50 -15.31 14.17 3.80
C ILE A 50 -16.32 13.25 3.13
N PHE A 51 -16.09 12.92 1.86
CA PHE A 51 -16.98 12.08 1.08
C PHE A 51 -17.05 10.65 1.61
N SER A 52 -15.89 10.03 1.93
CA SER A 52 -15.86 8.68 2.50
C SER A 52 -16.51 8.62 3.88
N THR A 53 -16.40 9.69 4.69
CA THR A 53 -17.13 9.79 5.95
C THR A 53 -18.64 9.83 5.71
N PHE A 54 -19.10 10.60 4.73
CA PHE A 54 -20.51 10.62 4.36
C PHE A 54 -20.99 9.24 3.88
N VAL A 55 -20.22 8.58 3.01
CA VAL A 55 -20.52 7.22 2.52
C VAL A 55 -20.57 6.23 3.68
N LEU A 56 -19.63 6.31 4.63
CA LEU A 56 -19.64 5.48 5.84
C LEU A 56 -20.94 5.66 6.63
N LEU A 57 -21.40 6.90 6.82
CA LEU A 57 -22.66 7.18 7.51
C LEU A 57 -23.86 6.64 6.74
N VAL A 58 -23.87 6.70 5.42
CA VAL A 58 -24.94 6.11 4.57
C VAL A 58 -24.94 4.58 4.70
N TRP A 59 -23.79 3.93 4.69
CA TRP A 59 -23.67 2.49 4.87
C TRP A 59 -24.18 2.05 6.24
N THR A 60 -23.86 2.76 7.29
CA THR A 60 -24.21 2.44 8.67
C THR A 60 -25.57 3.05 9.03
N LEU A 61 -25.59 4.27 9.57
CA LEU A 61 -26.79 4.91 10.12
C LEU A 61 -27.85 5.24 9.05
N GLY A 62 -27.45 5.39 7.78
CA GLY A 62 -28.35 5.67 6.66
C GLY A 62 -29.14 4.44 6.16
N GLY A 63 -28.87 3.25 6.71
CA GLY A 63 -29.65 2.05 6.43
C GLY A 63 -29.36 1.35 5.10
N ALA A 64 -28.31 1.77 4.35
CA ALA A 64 -27.98 1.16 3.05
C ALA A 64 -27.64 -0.34 3.22
N MET A 65 -26.95 -0.73 4.30
CA MET A 65 -26.70 -2.14 4.61
C MET A 65 -28.00 -2.93 4.80
N ASN A 66 -28.96 -2.39 5.55
CA ASN A 66 -30.25 -3.07 5.77
C ASN A 66 -31.02 -3.25 4.45
N TRP A 67 -30.94 -2.28 3.54
CA TRP A 67 -31.60 -2.38 2.24
C TRP A 67 -31.00 -3.50 1.37
N ILE A 68 -29.66 -3.61 1.31
CA ILE A 68 -28.99 -4.69 0.56
C ILE A 68 -29.25 -6.05 1.21
N ASP A 69 -29.25 -6.11 2.54
CA ASP A 69 -29.56 -7.33 3.30
C ASP A 69 -30.98 -7.83 2.98
N GLY A 70 -31.97 -6.95 3.06
CA GLY A 70 -33.35 -7.25 2.67
C GLY A 70 -33.49 -7.69 1.22
N PHE A 71 -32.77 -7.04 0.30
CA PHE A 71 -32.77 -7.40 -1.13
C PHE A 71 -32.31 -8.85 -1.37
N TRP A 72 -31.23 -9.28 -0.70
CA TRP A 72 -30.71 -10.62 -0.89
C TRP A 72 -31.43 -11.69 -0.06
N SER A 73 -31.87 -11.38 1.15
CA SER A 73 -32.62 -12.32 2.02
C SER A 73 -33.94 -12.78 1.42
N GLU A 74 -34.60 -11.96 0.58
CA GLU A 74 -35.81 -12.34 -0.15
C GLU A 74 -35.52 -13.27 -1.34
N ARG A 75 -34.27 -13.36 -1.84
CA ARG A 75 -33.91 -14.06 -3.08
C ARG A 75 -33.04 -15.29 -2.89
N VAL A 76 -32.30 -15.35 -1.79
CA VAL A 76 -31.33 -16.41 -1.50
C VAL A 76 -31.59 -16.95 -0.10
N THR A 77 -31.95 -18.21 -0.01
CA THR A 77 -32.27 -18.88 1.27
C THR A 77 -31.05 -19.42 1.99
N ASP A 78 -29.99 -19.78 1.26
CA ASP A 78 -28.75 -20.24 1.88
C ASP A 78 -28.00 -19.05 2.51
N PRO A 79 -27.73 -19.08 3.84
CA PRO A 79 -27.18 -17.92 4.54
C PRO A 79 -25.75 -17.59 4.14
N VAL A 80 -24.96 -18.58 3.69
CA VAL A 80 -23.56 -18.37 3.25
C VAL A 80 -23.54 -17.72 1.88
N LEU A 81 -24.35 -18.21 0.94
CA LEU A 81 -24.48 -17.61 -0.39
C LEU A 81 -25.08 -16.20 -0.30
N MET A 82 -26.11 -16.01 0.51
CA MET A 82 -26.75 -14.72 0.73
C MET A 82 -25.73 -13.69 1.25
N GLY A 83 -25.00 -14.05 2.31
CA GLY A 83 -23.96 -13.20 2.87
C GLY A 83 -22.81 -12.94 1.87
N THR A 84 -22.48 -13.91 1.02
CA THR A 84 -21.47 -13.75 -0.04
C THR A 84 -21.92 -12.71 -1.06
N PHE A 85 -23.16 -12.78 -1.54
CA PHE A 85 -23.71 -11.80 -2.48
C PHE A 85 -23.90 -10.42 -1.84
N PHE A 86 -24.26 -10.36 -0.56
CA PHE A 86 -24.32 -9.12 0.21
C PHE A 86 -22.95 -8.42 0.24
N ILE A 87 -21.88 -9.11 0.64
CA ILE A 87 -20.53 -8.55 0.71
C ILE A 87 -20.04 -8.14 -0.70
N LEU A 88 -20.26 -9.00 -1.70
CA LEU A 88 -19.89 -8.70 -3.08
C LEU A 88 -20.60 -7.43 -3.59
N SER A 89 -21.89 -7.27 -3.29
CA SER A 89 -22.64 -6.06 -3.68
C SER A 89 -22.03 -4.80 -3.06
N ILE A 90 -21.69 -4.83 -1.77
CA ILE A 90 -21.05 -3.70 -1.09
C ILE A 90 -19.68 -3.40 -1.70
N MET A 91 -18.86 -4.42 -2.00
CA MET A 91 -17.55 -4.24 -2.64
C MET A 91 -17.69 -3.62 -4.04
N LEU A 92 -18.63 -4.08 -4.85
CA LEU A 92 -18.87 -3.55 -6.19
C LEU A 92 -19.36 -2.09 -6.14
N ILE A 93 -20.30 -1.77 -5.24
CA ILE A 93 -20.79 -0.41 -5.05
C ILE A 93 -19.66 0.50 -4.56
N ALA A 94 -18.85 0.05 -3.59
CA ALA A 94 -17.70 0.81 -3.11
C ALA A 94 -16.68 1.07 -4.22
N SER A 95 -16.37 0.07 -5.05
CA SER A 95 -15.48 0.22 -6.22
C SER A 95 -16.05 1.22 -7.24
N PHE A 96 -17.36 1.18 -7.49
CA PHE A 96 -18.01 2.13 -8.37
C PHE A 96 -17.99 3.57 -7.81
N ILE A 97 -18.17 3.73 -6.51
CA ILE A 97 -18.08 5.02 -5.81
C ILE A 97 -16.66 5.59 -5.88
N ASP A 98 -15.62 4.73 -5.78
CA ASP A 98 -14.20 5.17 -5.86
C ASP A 98 -13.74 5.47 -7.29
N LEU A 99 -14.42 4.97 -8.31
CA LEU A 99 -14.02 5.11 -9.71
C LEU A 99 -13.81 6.56 -10.16
N PRO A 100 -14.70 7.54 -9.87
CA PRO A 100 -14.48 8.95 -10.22
C PRO A 100 -13.20 9.53 -9.59
N PHE A 101 -12.89 9.17 -8.36
CA PHE A 101 -11.66 9.62 -7.68
C PHE A 101 -10.42 9.02 -8.34
N SER A 102 -10.46 7.76 -8.70
CA SER A 102 -9.38 7.07 -9.40
C SER A 102 -9.13 7.70 -10.79
N ILE A 103 -10.19 8.02 -11.54
CA ILE A 103 -10.10 8.74 -12.82
C ILE A 103 -9.50 10.12 -12.60
N TYR A 104 -10.00 10.90 -11.65
CA TYR A 104 -9.48 12.24 -11.36
C TYR A 104 -8.00 12.21 -10.95
N ARG A 105 -7.62 11.28 -10.07
CA ARG A 105 -6.24 11.10 -9.61
C ARG A 105 -5.31 10.85 -10.80
N ASN A 106 -5.61 9.86 -11.64
CA ASN A 106 -4.75 9.47 -12.75
C ASN A 106 -4.75 10.48 -13.91
N PHE A 107 -5.93 10.87 -14.40
CA PHE A 107 -6.07 11.61 -15.65
C PHE A 107 -6.17 13.13 -15.47
N VAL A 108 -6.37 13.63 -14.26
CA VAL A 108 -6.36 15.08 -13.99
C VAL A 108 -5.14 15.44 -13.15
N LEU A 109 -4.98 14.85 -11.97
CA LEU A 109 -3.93 15.22 -11.03
C LEU A 109 -2.55 14.77 -11.55
N GLU A 110 -2.33 13.47 -11.74
CA GLU A 110 -1.05 12.92 -12.22
C GLU A 110 -0.70 13.46 -13.62
N GLN A 111 -1.69 13.62 -14.49
CA GLN A 111 -1.51 14.23 -15.83
C GLN A 111 -1.02 15.67 -15.73
N LYS A 112 -1.60 16.50 -14.85
CA LYS A 112 -1.22 17.90 -14.65
C LYS A 112 0.24 18.06 -14.26
N PHE A 113 0.78 17.13 -13.46
CA PHE A 113 2.17 17.19 -13.00
C PHE A 113 3.15 16.38 -13.89
N GLY A 114 2.65 15.73 -14.95
CA GLY A 114 3.44 15.01 -15.95
C GLY A 114 3.82 13.58 -15.53
N PHE A 115 3.13 13.01 -14.55
CA PHE A 115 3.40 11.65 -14.05
C PHE A 115 2.55 10.59 -14.73
N ASN A 116 1.35 10.93 -15.22
CA ASN A 116 0.49 9.97 -15.91
C ASN A 116 1.08 9.57 -17.26
N ARG A 117 1.19 8.26 -17.49
CA ARG A 117 1.50 7.63 -18.78
C ARG A 117 0.40 6.64 -19.21
N MET A 118 -0.58 6.45 -18.34
CA MET A 118 -1.68 5.51 -18.56
C MET A 118 -2.67 6.08 -19.59
N THR A 119 -3.09 5.24 -20.53
CA THR A 119 -4.22 5.56 -21.42
C THR A 119 -5.53 5.07 -20.81
N MET A 120 -6.66 5.62 -21.25
CA MET A 120 -8.00 5.14 -20.83
C MET A 120 -8.21 3.66 -21.15
N GLY A 121 -7.63 3.15 -22.27
CA GLY A 121 -7.69 1.74 -22.61
C GLY A 121 -6.93 0.83 -21.66
N ILE A 122 -5.74 1.25 -21.19
CA ILE A 122 -4.97 0.53 -20.18
C ILE A 122 -5.76 0.56 -18.86
N PHE A 123 -6.28 1.71 -18.44
CA PHE A 123 -7.06 1.88 -17.23
C PHE A 123 -8.29 0.96 -17.20
N ALA A 124 -9.10 0.99 -18.25
CA ALA A 124 -10.29 0.12 -18.35
C ALA A 124 -9.91 -1.37 -18.39
N GLY A 125 -8.84 -1.73 -19.12
CA GLY A 125 -8.32 -3.09 -19.13
C GLY A 125 -7.84 -3.58 -17.77
N ASP A 126 -7.20 -2.72 -16.99
CA ASP A 126 -6.76 -3.06 -15.65
C ASP A 126 -7.95 -3.22 -14.68
N LEU A 127 -8.98 -2.36 -14.76
CA LEU A 127 -10.22 -2.51 -13.98
C LEU A 127 -10.92 -3.86 -14.26
N ILE A 128 -10.99 -4.28 -15.52
CA ILE A 128 -11.58 -5.58 -15.89
C ILE A 128 -10.75 -6.73 -15.29
N LYS A 129 -9.42 -6.68 -15.39
CA LYS A 129 -8.54 -7.69 -14.80
C LYS A 129 -8.68 -7.76 -13.29
N GLU A 130 -8.72 -6.61 -12.62
CA GLU A 130 -8.93 -6.52 -11.17
C GLU A 130 -10.28 -7.10 -10.75
N LEU A 131 -11.35 -6.83 -11.49
CA LEU A 131 -12.67 -7.41 -11.26
C LEU A 131 -12.63 -8.93 -11.40
N ILE A 132 -12.03 -9.45 -12.47
CA ILE A 132 -11.91 -10.90 -12.70
C ILE A 132 -11.09 -11.55 -11.58
N LEU A 133 -9.94 -10.97 -11.21
CA LEU A 133 -9.11 -11.47 -10.12
C LEU A 133 -9.86 -11.44 -8.78
N SER A 134 -10.63 -10.40 -8.50
CA SER A 134 -11.46 -10.32 -7.30
C SER A 134 -12.52 -11.43 -7.28
N LEU A 135 -13.19 -11.69 -8.39
CA LEU A 135 -14.18 -12.76 -8.48
C LEU A 135 -13.54 -14.17 -8.34
N VAL A 136 -12.35 -14.37 -8.89
CA VAL A 136 -11.67 -15.67 -8.85
C VAL A 136 -10.98 -15.94 -7.51
N ILE A 137 -10.42 -14.90 -6.87
CA ILE A 137 -9.57 -15.05 -5.69
C ILE A 137 -10.32 -14.65 -4.41
N VAL A 138 -10.97 -13.49 -4.40
CA VAL A 138 -11.57 -12.92 -3.17
C VAL A 138 -12.93 -13.55 -2.89
N LEU A 139 -13.75 -13.81 -3.91
CA LEU A 139 -15.07 -14.37 -3.72
C LEU A 139 -15.07 -15.77 -3.05
N PRO A 140 -14.25 -16.75 -3.49
CA PRO A 140 -14.12 -18.02 -2.78
C PRO A 140 -13.61 -17.87 -1.34
N LEU A 141 -12.74 -16.90 -1.08
CA LEU A 141 -12.25 -16.62 0.27
C LEU A 141 -13.39 -16.10 1.17
N ILE A 142 -14.21 -15.15 0.68
CA ILE A 142 -15.38 -14.63 1.40
C ILE A 142 -16.34 -15.78 1.71
N TYR A 143 -16.64 -16.62 0.71
CA TYR A 143 -17.50 -17.78 0.90
C TYR A 143 -16.96 -18.73 1.98
N ALA A 144 -15.67 -19.05 1.94
CA ALA A 144 -15.03 -19.92 2.93
C ALA A 144 -15.07 -19.31 4.35
N ILE A 145 -14.85 -18.01 4.48
CA ILE A 145 -14.95 -17.30 5.76
C ILE A 145 -16.38 -17.38 6.30
N LEU A 146 -17.39 -17.03 5.50
CA LEU A 146 -18.79 -17.07 5.91
C LEU A 146 -19.24 -18.50 6.22
N TYR A 147 -18.76 -19.49 5.46
CA TYR A 147 -19.04 -20.90 5.74
C TYR A 147 -18.54 -21.28 7.14
N LEU A 148 -17.29 -20.94 7.49
CA LEU A 148 -16.74 -21.20 8.82
C LEU A 148 -17.49 -20.46 9.93
N MET A 149 -17.90 -19.22 9.68
CA MET A 149 -18.66 -18.43 10.66
C MET A 149 -20.04 -19.00 10.96
N ASN A 150 -20.65 -19.73 10.02
CA ASN A 150 -21.98 -20.34 10.16
C ASN A 150 -21.91 -21.85 10.43
N PHE A 151 -20.71 -22.43 10.58
CA PHE A 151 -20.55 -23.87 10.81
C PHE A 151 -20.68 -24.20 12.30
N GLU A 152 -21.84 -24.73 12.69
CA GLU A 152 -22.23 -24.96 14.08
C GLU A 152 -21.22 -25.76 14.92
N SER A 153 -20.57 -26.76 14.32
CA SER A 153 -19.61 -27.63 15.04
C SER A 153 -18.37 -26.90 15.53
N ILE A 154 -18.03 -25.75 14.96
CA ILE A 154 -16.87 -24.92 15.35
C ILE A 154 -17.25 -23.98 16.51
N GLY A 155 -18.53 -23.60 16.61
CA GLY A 155 -19.05 -22.74 17.66
C GLY A 155 -18.30 -21.39 17.73
N ASN A 156 -18.01 -20.92 18.93
CA ASN A 156 -17.38 -19.62 19.18
C ASN A 156 -15.90 -19.52 18.75
N TYR A 157 -15.29 -20.61 18.24
CA TYR A 157 -13.87 -20.61 17.83
C TYR A 157 -13.68 -20.37 16.32
N TRP A 158 -14.73 -20.06 15.55
CA TRP A 158 -14.67 -19.82 14.11
C TRP A 158 -13.58 -18.80 13.72
N TRP A 159 -13.38 -17.77 14.50
CA TRP A 159 -12.41 -16.71 14.23
C TRP A 159 -10.95 -17.20 14.21
N ILE A 160 -10.63 -18.28 14.95
CA ILE A 160 -9.30 -18.91 14.90
C ILE A 160 -9.09 -19.58 13.54
N TYR A 161 -10.09 -20.32 13.06
CA TYR A 161 -10.01 -21.00 11.75
C TYR A 161 -9.97 -19.98 10.62
N VAL A 162 -10.75 -18.91 10.71
CA VAL A 162 -10.70 -17.79 9.76
C VAL A 162 -9.32 -17.14 9.76
N TRP A 163 -8.72 -16.92 10.94
CA TRP A 163 -7.36 -16.39 11.04
C TRP A 163 -6.33 -17.31 10.38
N VAL A 164 -6.44 -18.62 10.57
CA VAL A 164 -5.56 -19.60 9.90
C VAL A 164 -5.71 -19.51 8.38
N ILE A 165 -6.95 -19.50 7.87
CA ILE A 165 -7.21 -19.40 6.42
C ILE A 165 -6.64 -18.10 5.85
N ILE A 166 -6.90 -16.95 6.48
CA ILE A 166 -6.38 -15.65 6.03
C ILE A 166 -4.85 -15.61 6.07
N SER A 167 -4.25 -16.21 7.10
CA SER A 167 -2.79 -16.28 7.23
C SER A 167 -2.17 -17.17 6.13
N LEU A 168 -2.73 -18.34 5.89
CA LEU A 168 -2.29 -19.23 4.80
C LEU A 168 -2.52 -18.58 3.43
N PHE A 169 -3.66 -17.96 3.22
CA PHE A 169 -3.96 -17.21 2.01
C PHE A 169 -2.93 -16.11 1.76
N SER A 170 -2.58 -15.33 2.80
CA SER A 170 -1.57 -14.26 2.70
C SER A 170 -0.19 -14.81 2.32
N LEU A 171 0.22 -15.94 2.89
CA LEU A 171 1.48 -16.60 2.54
C LEU A 171 1.48 -17.13 1.10
N ILE A 172 0.38 -17.74 0.68
CA ILE A 172 0.19 -18.23 -0.69
C ILE A 172 0.23 -17.05 -1.67
N MET A 173 -0.47 -15.96 -1.38
CA MET A 173 -0.48 -14.77 -2.22
C MET A 173 0.90 -14.13 -2.32
N MET A 174 1.67 -14.07 -1.25
CA MET A 174 3.04 -13.56 -1.26
C MET A 174 3.96 -14.37 -2.19
N TRP A 175 3.69 -15.67 -2.35
CA TRP A 175 4.42 -16.55 -3.28
C TRP A 175 3.89 -16.46 -4.71
N ILE A 176 2.55 -16.43 -4.91
CA ILE A 176 1.90 -16.43 -6.22
C ILE A 176 2.00 -15.06 -6.91
N TYR A 177 1.83 -13.97 -6.15
CA TYR A 177 1.70 -12.62 -6.71
C TYR A 177 2.83 -12.23 -7.68
N PRO A 178 4.13 -12.36 -7.31
CA PRO A 178 5.21 -11.89 -8.18
C PRO A 178 5.35 -12.69 -9.47
N SER A 179 4.98 -13.97 -9.44
CA SER A 179 5.21 -14.89 -10.54
C SER A 179 4.02 -15.04 -11.49
N TYR A 180 2.79 -14.84 -10.99
CA TYR A 180 1.57 -15.11 -11.75
C TYR A 180 0.64 -13.92 -11.87
N ILE A 181 0.49 -13.10 -10.81
CA ILE A 181 -0.46 -11.96 -10.82
C ILE A 181 0.19 -10.70 -11.40
N ALA A 182 1.38 -10.32 -10.93
CA ALA A 182 2.06 -9.14 -11.43
C ALA A 182 2.29 -9.17 -12.97
N PRO A 183 2.62 -10.32 -13.61
CA PRO A 183 2.76 -10.43 -15.07
C PRO A 183 1.46 -10.23 -15.87
N ILE A 184 0.29 -10.32 -15.24
CA ILE A 184 -1.00 -9.99 -15.89
C ILE A 184 -1.07 -8.50 -16.23
N PHE A 185 -0.44 -7.66 -15.40
CA PHE A 185 -0.48 -6.20 -15.52
C PHE A 185 0.75 -5.62 -16.21
N ASN A 186 1.95 -6.18 -15.97
CA ASN A 186 3.23 -5.64 -16.40
C ASN A 186 4.07 -6.70 -17.11
N LYS A 187 4.95 -6.25 -17.99
CA LYS A 187 5.98 -7.11 -18.59
C LYS A 187 7.25 -7.06 -17.75
N PHE A 188 7.87 -8.20 -17.58
CA PHE A 188 9.13 -8.37 -16.88
C PHE A 188 10.17 -8.95 -17.84
N ASN A 189 11.22 -8.18 -18.09
CA ASN A 189 12.33 -8.62 -18.94
C ASN A 189 13.59 -8.80 -18.08
N PRO A 190 14.48 -9.74 -18.40
CA PRO A 190 15.79 -9.77 -17.75
C PRO A 190 16.54 -8.46 -17.93
N LEU A 191 17.40 -8.11 -16.98
CA LEU A 191 18.26 -6.92 -17.09
C LEU A 191 19.32 -7.14 -18.16
N ASP A 192 19.32 -6.28 -19.21
CA ASP A 192 20.22 -6.39 -20.36
C ASP A 192 21.57 -5.64 -20.16
N ASN A 193 21.66 -4.73 -19.17
CA ASN A 193 22.89 -3.98 -18.86
C ASN A 193 23.89 -4.89 -18.14
N GLU A 194 24.87 -5.43 -18.87
CA GLU A 194 25.86 -6.37 -18.34
C GLU A 194 26.78 -5.72 -17.29
N THR A 195 27.10 -4.41 -17.39
CA THR A 195 27.90 -3.70 -16.38
C THR A 195 27.15 -3.59 -15.05
N LEU A 196 25.91 -3.17 -15.09
CA LEU A 196 25.05 -3.09 -13.90
C LEU A 196 24.79 -4.48 -13.33
N LYS A 197 24.55 -5.47 -14.17
CA LYS A 197 24.33 -6.86 -13.75
C LYS A 197 25.56 -7.44 -13.03
N ALA A 198 26.77 -7.16 -13.55
CA ALA A 198 28.02 -7.57 -12.88
C ALA A 198 28.18 -6.91 -11.51
N ARG A 199 27.89 -5.59 -11.38
CA ARG A 199 27.91 -4.88 -10.10
C ARG A 199 26.93 -5.49 -9.10
N ILE A 200 25.68 -5.72 -9.53
CA ILE A 200 24.64 -6.32 -8.69
C ILE A 200 25.06 -7.72 -8.25
N THR A 201 25.56 -8.55 -9.17
CA THR A 201 26.03 -9.91 -8.83
C THR A 201 27.15 -9.87 -7.78
N ASN A 202 28.13 -8.99 -7.93
CA ASN A 202 29.18 -8.82 -6.94
C ASN A 202 28.64 -8.34 -5.57
N LEU A 203 27.67 -7.42 -5.55
CA LEU A 203 27.02 -6.99 -4.31
C LEU A 203 26.26 -8.16 -3.64
N LEU A 204 25.54 -8.97 -4.41
CA LEU A 204 24.83 -10.15 -3.89
C LEU A 204 25.78 -11.18 -3.29
N GLU A 205 26.91 -11.45 -3.96
CA GLU A 205 27.96 -12.36 -3.46
C GLU A 205 28.57 -11.84 -2.15
N ARG A 206 28.96 -10.55 -2.10
CA ARG A 206 29.53 -9.94 -0.89
C ARG A 206 28.56 -9.95 0.31
N THR A 207 27.28 -9.84 0.04
CA THR A 207 26.24 -9.82 1.09
C THR A 207 25.66 -11.20 1.41
N GLY A 208 26.11 -12.25 0.69
CA GLY A 208 25.61 -13.62 0.87
C GLY A 208 24.14 -13.79 0.46
N PHE A 209 23.64 -12.95 -0.46
CA PHE A 209 22.24 -12.94 -0.86
C PHE A 209 22.04 -13.71 -2.17
N GLY A 210 21.16 -14.73 -2.15
CA GLY A 210 20.74 -15.46 -3.35
C GLY A 210 19.54 -14.83 -4.02
N SER A 211 19.59 -14.66 -5.35
CA SER A 211 18.48 -14.18 -6.18
C SER A 211 18.21 -15.15 -7.35
N ASP A 212 16.94 -15.29 -7.73
CA ASP A 212 16.46 -16.07 -8.90
C ASP A 212 16.42 -15.22 -10.18
N GLY A 213 17.04 -14.04 -10.14
CA GLY A 213 17.18 -13.16 -11.30
C GLY A 213 16.93 -11.70 -11.00
N ILE A 214 17.35 -10.88 -11.97
CA ILE A 214 17.23 -9.43 -11.97
C ILE A 214 16.35 -9.06 -13.16
N TYR A 215 15.25 -8.36 -12.89
CA TYR A 215 14.23 -8.06 -13.88
C TYR A 215 13.98 -6.56 -13.99
N VAL A 216 13.60 -6.12 -15.17
CA VAL A 216 13.11 -4.78 -15.47
C VAL A 216 11.63 -4.87 -15.78
N MET A 217 10.82 -4.11 -15.05
CA MET A 217 9.38 -3.99 -15.24
C MET A 217 9.05 -2.75 -16.06
N ASP A 218 8.09 -2.85 -16.99
CA ASP A 218 7.59 -1.76 -17.83
C ASP A 218 6.71 -0.76 -17.07
N GLY A 219 7.22 -0.21 -15.97
CA GLY A 219 6.52 0.77 -15.12
C GLY A 219 6.12 2.03 -15.87
N SER A 220 6.96 2.45 -16.84
CA SER A 220 6.71 3.62 -17.71
C SER A 220 5.44 3.54 -18.54
N LYS A 221 4.83 2.37 -18.66
CA LYS A 221 3.53 2.18 -19.31
C LYS A 221 2.38 2.89 -18.56
N ARG A 222 2.52 3.08 -17.24
CA ARG A 222 1.48 3.65 -16.38
C ARG A 222 1.90 4.95 -15.71
N SER A 223 3.15 5.05 -15.28
CA SER A 223 3.65 6.20 -14.52
C SER A 223 5.11 6.49 -14.86
N SER A 224 5.52 7.73 -14.66
CA SER A 224 6.93 8.10 -14.74
C SER A 224 7.68 7.98 -13.41
N HIS A 225 7.01 7.60 -12.33
CA HIS A 225 7.66 7.39 -11.03
C HIS A 225 8.65 6.23 -11.06
N GLY A 226 9.88 6.49 -10.59
CA GLY A 226 10.92 5.49 -10.43
C GLY A 226 10.73 4.67 -9.14
N ASN A 227 10.93 3.35 -9.22
CA ASN A 227 10.92 2.46 -8.05
C ASN A 227 11.76 1.20 -8.29
N ALA A 228 12.14 0.53 -7.18
CA ALA A 228 12.73 -0.80 -7.18
C ALA A 228 12.17 -1.59 -5.98
N TYR A 229 12.11 -2.91 -6.09
CA TYR A 229 11.66 -3.75 -4.98
C TYR A 229 12.20 -5.17 -5.07
N PHE A 230 12.30 -5.80 -3.90
CA PHE A 230 12.49 -7.25 -3.79
C PHE A 230 11.16 -7.95 -3.61
N THR A 231 11.05 -9.13 -4.22
CA THR A 231 9.85 -9.95 -4.08
C THR A 231 10.22 -11.43 -4.06
N GLY A 232 9.28 -12.27 -3.60
CA GLY A 232 9.46 -13.72 -3.52
C GLY A 232 9.99 -14.21 -2.16
N ILE A 233 9.94 -15.53 -1.96
CA ILE A 233 10.32 -16.21 -0.73
C ILE A 233 11.31 -17.34 -1.05
N GLY A 234 12.25 -17.57 -0.15
CA GLY A 234 13.20 -18.68 -0.26
C GLY A 234 14.13 -18.54 -1.46
N LYS A 235 14.11 -19.52 -2.38
CA LYS A 235 14.95 -19.54 -3.59
C LYS A 235 14.39 -18.69 -4.73
N ASN A 236 13.11 -18.35 -4.69
CA ASN A 236 12.41 -17.58 -5.74
C ASN A 236 12.45 -16.06 -5.48
N LYS A 237 13.50 -15.56 -4.90
CA LYS A 237 13.67 -14.12 -4.67
C LYS A 237 14.07 -13.43 -5.96
N ARG A 238 13.33 -12.39 -6.34
CA ARG A 238 13.56 -11.60 -7.55
C ARG A 238 13.85 -10.15 -7.19
N ILE A 239 14.77 -9.56 -7.92
CA ILE A 239 15.05 -8.14 -7.89
C ILE A 239 14.32 -7.54 -9.08
N VAL A 240 13.50 -6.51 -8.84
CA VAL A 240 12.74 -5.85 -9.89
C VAL A 240 13.01 -4.35 -9.85
N PHE A 241 13.54 -3.84 -10.96
CA PHE A 241 13.67 -2.41 -11.21
C PHE A 241 12.57 -1.93 -12.15
N PHE A 242 12.04 -0.75 -11.92
CA PHE A 242 11.22 -0.08 -12.91
C PHE A 242 12.13 0.48 -14.01
N ASP A 243 11.68 0.38 -15.27
CA ASP A 243 12.41 0.94 -16.40
C ASP A 243 12.59 2.48 -16.28
N THR A 244 11.69 3.15 -15.55
CA THR A 244 11.78 4.57 -15.21
C THR A 244 12.95 4.86 -14.27
N LEU A 245 13.21 4.02 -13.28
CA LEU A 245 14.34 4.17 -12.35
C LEU A 245 15.67 4.05 -13.07
N LEU A 246 15.80 3.04 -13.94
CA LEU A 246 17.05 2.79 -14.67
C LEU A 246 17.44 3.94 -15.62
N LYS A 247 16.47 4.69 -16.13
CA LYS A 247 16.72 5.83 -17.03
C LYS A 247 17.28 7.06 -16.33
N GLY A 248 16.97 7.24 -15.04
CA GLY A 248 17.34 8.42 -14.28
C GLY A 248 18.61 8.28 -13.44
N MET A 249 19.17 7.06 -13.30
CA MET A 249 20.22 6.74 -12.34
C MET A 249 21.47 6.16 -12.99
N GLU A 250 22.63 6.45 -12.39
CA GLU A 250 23.87 5.78 -12.73
C GLU A 250 23.95 4.39 -12.10
N ASP A 251 24.73 3.47 -12.70
CA ASP A 251 24.86 2.09 -12.22
C ASP A 251 25.27 1.99 -10.74
N LYS A 252 26.10 2.90 -10.24
CA LYS A 252 26.53 2.96 -8.83
C LYS A 252 25.41 3.43 -7.88
N GLU A 253 24.54 4.30 -8.35
CA GLU A 253 23.38 4.76 -7.59
C GLU A 253 22.33 3.64 -7.49
N ILE A 254 22.14 2.88 -8.57
CA ILE A 254 21.27 1.70 -8.58
C ILE A 254 21.83 0.61 -7.65
N GLU A 255 23.16 0.40 -7.63
CA GLU A 255 23.81 -0.51 -6.68
C GLU A 255 23.57 -0.07 -5.23
N ALA A 256 23.64 1.23 -4.92
CA ALA A 256 23.39 1.77 -3.59
C ALA A 256 21.92 1.61 -3.16
N ILE A 257 20.95 1.85 -4.05
CA ILE A 257 19.52 1.58 -3.81
C ILE A 257 19.33 0.09 -3.53
N LEU A 258 19.94 -0.78 -4.32
CA LEU A 258 19.86 -2.22 -4.12
C LEU A 258 20.46 -2.66 -2.78
N ALA A 259 21.58 -2.07 -2.37
CA ALA A 259 22.17 -2.34 -1.08
C ALA A 259 21.26 -1.92 0.07
N HIS A 260 20.53 -0.81 -0.06
CA HIS A 260 19.48 -0.42 0.89
C HIS A 260 18.37 -1.46 0.98
N GLU A 261 17.86 -1.92 -0.16
CA GLU A 261 16.85 -2.99 -0.20
C GLU A 261 17.36 -4.30 0.43
N LEU A 262 18.62 -4.67 0.17
CA LEU A 262 19.26 -5.81 0.82
C LEU A 262 19.37 -5.62 2.34
N GLY A 263 19.55 -4.41 2.82
CA GLY A 263 19.50 -4.07 4.24
C GLY A 263 18.18 -4.46 4.89
N HIS A 264 17.05 -4.25 4.22
CA HIS A 264 15.74 -4.72 4.70
C HIS A 264 15.69 -6.23 4.84
N PHE A 265 16.29 -6.96 3.91
CA PHE A 265 16.37 -8.43 3.99
C PHE A 265 17.34 -8.91 5.09
N HIS A 266 18.51 -8.31 5.17
CA HIS A 266 19.52 -8.65 6.19
C HIS A 266 18.94 -8.54 7.60
N HIS A 267 18.26 -7.43 7.88
CA HIS A 267 17.61 -7.16 9.17
C HIS A 267 16.25 -7.85 9.34
N LYS A 268 15.80 -8.66 8.34
CA LYS A 268 14.54 -9.42 8.35
C LYS A 268 13.30 -8.54 8.55
N HIS A 269 13.32 -7.30 8.03
CA HIS A 269 12.24 -6.34 8.23
C HIS A 269 10.91 -6.85 7.67
N THR A 270 10.91 -7.48 6.50
CA THR A 270 9.71 -8.10 5.90
C THR A 270 9.11 -9.17 6.82
N ARG A 271 9.96 -10.03 7.41
CA ARG A 271 9.50 -11.07 8.35
C ARG A 271 8.90 -10.45 9.62
N LYS A 272 9.53 -9.40 10.18
CA LYS A 272 9.01 -8.69 11.35
C LYS A 272 7.66 -8.05 11.05
N ARG A 273 7.52 -7.39 9.90
CA ARG A 273 6.24 -6.81 9.45
C ARG A 273 5.15 -7.86 9.28
N MET A 274 5.48 -9.00 8.70
CA MET A 274 4.55 -10.12 8.52
C MET A 274 4.08 -10.69 9.87
N ILE A 275 4.99 -10.92 10.83
CA ILE A 275 4.62 -11.40 12.18
C ILE A 275 3.69 -10.40 12.87
N ASN A 276 4.03 -9.10 12.82
CA ASN A 276 3.19 -8.05 13.40
C ASN A 276 1.80 -8.00 12.75
N SER A 277 1.72 -8.19 11.43
CA SER A 277 0.44 -8.27 10.70
C SER A 277 -0.39 -9.48 11.15
N PHE A 278 0.23 -10.64 11.36
CA PHE A 278 -0.48 -11.83 11.85
C PHE A 278 -0.96 -11.66 13.30
N ILE A 279 -0.16 -11.04 14.16
CA ILE A 279 -0.57 -10.72 15.53
C ILE A 279 -1.75 -9.73 15.52
N PHE A 280 -1.66 -8.68 14.71
CA PHE A 280 -2.72 -7.68 14.58
C PHE A 280 -4.03 -8.30 14.04
N SER A 281 -3.95 -9.13 12.99
CA SER A 281 -5.11 -9.82 12.43
C SER A 281 -5.72 -10.83 13.41
N PHE A 282 -4.89 -11.53 14.19
CA PHE A 282 -5.35 -12.42 15.25
C PHE A 282 -6.15 -11.66 16.30
N ALA A 283 -5.60 -10.56 16.82
CA ALA A 283 -6.28 -9.73 17.79
C ALA A 283 -7.57 -9.10 17.23
N SER A 284 -7.53 -8.67 15.96
CA SER A 284 -8.70 -8.11 15.28
C SER A 284 -9.82 -9.14 15.10
N LEU A 285 -9.49 -10.37 14.70
CA LEU A 285 -10.47 -11.44 14.55
C LEU A 285 -11.00 -11.94 15.90
N ALA A 286 -10.17 -11.98 16.94
CA ALA A 286 -10.62 -12.28 18.30
C ALA A 286 -11.61 -11.19 18.80
N LEU A 287 -11.34 -9.93 18.51
CA LEU A 287 -12.26 -8.82 18.81
C LEU A 287 -13.58 -8.97 18.02
N LEU A 288 -13.52 -9.31 16.73
CA LEU A 288 -14.71 -9.58 15.94
C LEU A 288 -15.49 -10.78 16.49
N GLY A 289 -14.79 -11.84 16.92
CA GLY A 289 -15.40 -13.01 17.58
C GLY A 289 -16.18 -12.65 18.84
N TYR A 290 -15.75 -11.63 19.57
CA TYR A 290 -16.49 -11.06 20.69
C TYR A 290 -17.67 -10.18 20.21
N LEU A 291 -17.40 -9.26 19.26
CA LEU A 291 -18.36 -8.24 18.81
C LEU A 291 -19.57 -8.84 18.08
N ILE A 292 -19.39 -9.94 17.36
CA ILE A 292 -20.46 -10.59 16.59
C ILE A 292 -21.69 -10.98 17.43
N ASN A 293 -21.46 -11.25 18.72
CA ASN A 293 -22.51 -11.60 19.67
C ASN A 293 -23.08 -10.40 20.44
N GLN A 294 -22.64 -9.17 20.12
CA GLN A 294 -23.03 -7.96 20.85
C GLN A 294 -24.09 -7.19 20.08
N THR A 295 -25.32 -7.18 20.54
CA THR A 295 -26.43 -6.46 19.90
C THR A 295 -26.14 -4.95 19.77
N TRP A 296 -25.46 -4.35 20.76
CA TRP A 296 -25.08 -2.94 20.73
C TRP A 296 -24.14 -2.59 19.55
N PHE A 297 -23.31 -3.55 19.10
CA PHE A 297 -22.42 -3.36 17.96
C PHE A 297 -23.20 -3.12 16.67
N TYR A 298 -24.26 -3.87 16.44
CA TYR A 298 -25.13 -3.71 15.28
C TYR A 298 -26.02 -2.47 15.39
N ASN A 299 -26.74 -2.35 16.51
CA ASN A 299 -27.68 -1.26 16.74
C ASN A 299 -26.98 0.10 16.74
N GLY A 300 -25.80 0.20 17.38
CA GLY A 300 -24.99 1.43 17.39
C GLY A 300 -24.50 1.86 16.02
N LEU A 301 -24.44 0.93 15.05
CA LEU A 301 -24.04 1.18 13.67
C LEU A 301 -25.21 1.08 12.67
N GLY A 302 -26.47 1.11 13.17
CA GLY A 302 -27.65 1.21 12.33
C GLY A 302 -28.06 -0.08 11.62
N VAL A 303 -27.52 -1.24 12.01
CA VAL A 303 -27.87 -2.54 11.44
C VAL A 303 -28.93 -3.21 12.30
N ALA A 304 -30.08 -3.52 11.69
CA ALA A 304 -31.26 -4.03 12.40
C ALA A 304 -31.16 -5.52 12.74
N GLN A 305 -30.54 -6.31 11.87
CA GLN A 305 -30.47 -7.77 12.01
C GLN A 305 -29.02 -8.23 12.17
N PRO A 306 -28.62 -8.77 13.34
CA PRO A 306 -27.31 -9.39 13.52
C PRO A 306 -27.11 -10.56 12.56
N SER A 307 -25.97 -10.57 11.86
CA SER A 307 -25.60 -11.64 10.94
C SER A 307 -24.08 -11.70 10.76
N SER A 308 -23.55 -12.85 10.32
CA SER A 308 -22.12 -13.04 10.07
C SER A 308 -21.58 -12.09 9.02
N HIS A 309 -22.31 -11.90 7.92
CA HIS A 309 -21.91 -11.00 6.83
C HIS A 309 -21.98 -9.52 7.24
N ALA A 310 -23.02 -9.11 7.98
CA ALA A 310 -23.11 -7.75 8.50
C ALA A 310 -21.99 -7.45 9.51
N ALA A 311 -21.65 -8.40 10.39
CA ALA A 311 -20.54 -8.26 11.33
C ALA A 311 -19.19 -8.04 10.61
N LEU A 312 -18.91 -8.83 9.56
CA LEU A 312 -17.69 -8.68 8.75
C LEU A 312 -17.60 -7.30 8.11
N VAL A 313 -18.69 -6.83 7.49
CA VAL A 313 -18.71 -5.51 6.83
C VAL A 313 -18.61 -4.40 7.84
N LEU A 314 -19.40 -4.39 8.91
CA LEU A 314 -19.34 -3.38 9.97
C LEU A 314 -17.95 -3.29 10.58
N PHE A 315 -17.34 -4.44 10.87
CA PHE A 315 -15.99 -4.48 11.40
C PHE A 315 -14.97 -3.93 10.41
N SER A 316 -15.08 -4.30 9.13
CA SER A 316 -14.19 -3.80 8.08
C SER A 316 -14.32 -2.29 7.86
N LEU A 317 -15.52 -1.72 8.03
CA LEU A 317 -15.77 -0.29 7.92
C LEU A 317 -15.27 0.51 9.14
N THR A 318 -15.33 -0.09 10.34
CA THR A 318 -15.02 0.60 11.59
C THR A 318 -13.57 0.41 12.04
N LEU A 319 -12.96 -0.74 11.79
CA LEU A 319 -11.59 -1.04 12.20
C LEU A 319 -10.55 0.01 11.73
N PRO A 320 -10.61 0.56 10.50
CA PRO A 320 -9.68 1.59 10.05
C PRO A 320 -9.72 2.88 10.89
N VAL A 321 -10.88 3.23 11.44
CA VAL A 321 -11.05 4.42 12.31
C VAL A 321 -10.22 4.27 13.59
N PHE A 322 -10.21 3.09 14.18
CA PHE A 322 -9.45 2.81 15.41
C PHE A 322 -7.98 2.52 15.11
N SER A 323 -7.67 1.80 14.04
CA SER A 323 -6.29 1.48 13.66
C SER A 323 -5.50 2.71 13.24
N PHE A 324 -6.17 3.80 12.84
CA PHE A 324 -5.52 5.10 12.59
C PHE A 324 -4.66 5.57 13.76
N PHE A 325 -5.10 5.36 14.99
CA PHE A 325 -4.34 5.75 16.18
C PHE A 325 -3.12 4.85 16.46
N ILE A 326 -3.05 3.68 15.87
CA ILE A 326 -1.91 2.75 15.95
C ILE A 326 -0.87 3.06 14.86
N THR A 327 -1.28 3.69 13.78
CA THR A 327 -0.43 4.00 12.61
C THR A 327 0.88 4.72 12.96
N PRO A 328 0.93 5.73 13.86
CA PRO A 328 2.20 6.39 14.22
C PRO A 328 3.24 5.44 14.83
N ILE A 329 2.79 4.44 15.58
CA ILE A 329 3.68 3.43 16.19
C ILE A 329 4.29 2.56 15.08
N SER A 330 3.46 2.10 14.15
CA SER A 330 3.90 1.32 12.99
C SER A 330 4.89 2.10 12.12
N ASN A 331 4.58 3.38 11.85
CA ASN A 331 5.44 4.26 11.05
C ASN A 331 6.77 4.56 11.77
N LEU A 332 6.76 4.72 13.09
CA LEU A 332 8.00 4.89 13.87
C LEU A 332 8.91 3.66 13.71
N MET A 333 8.35 2.46 13.80
CA MET A 333 9.10 1.21 13.59
C MET A 333 9.62 1.12 12.14
N SER A 334 8.81 1.50 11.16
CA SER A 334 9.21 1.52 9.75
C SER A 334 10.37 2.48 9.51
N ARG A 335 10.29 3.71 10.02
CA ARG A 335 11.39 4.70 9.89
C ARG A 335 12.69 4.22 10.56
N LYS A 336 12.61 3.48 11.67
CA LYS A 336 13.79 2.85 12.27
C LYS A 336 14.39 1.79 11.35
N HIS A 337 13.57 1.02 10.65
CA HIS A 337 14.02 0.04 9.68
C HIS A 337 14.71 0.69 8.48
N GLU A 338 14.22 1.86 8.02
CA GLU A 338 14.86 2.64 6.95
C GLU A 338 16.29 3.05 7.33
N PHE A 339 16.49 3.60 8.52
CA PHE A 339 17.83 3.96 8.99
C PHE A 339 18.78 2.74 9.12
N GLN A 340 18.24 1.57 9.46
CA GLN A 340 19.04 0.33 9.48
C GLN A 340 19.43 -0.11 8.06
N ALA A 341 18.53 0.04 7.11
CA ALA A 341 18.79 -0.26 5.70
C ALA A 341 19.78 0.74 5.08
N ASP A 342 19.68 2.03 5.42
CA ASP A 342 20.63 3.06 4.99
C ASP A 342 22.05 2.77 5.52
N ALA A 343 22.17 2.44 6.81
CA ALA A 343 23.46 2.09 7.40
C ALA A 343 24.07 0.81 6.78
N PHE A 344 23.23 -0.16 6.43
CA PHE A 344 23.67 -1.35 5.70
C PHE A 344 24.19 -0.98 4.31
N ALA A 345 23.45 -0.16 3.57
CA ALA A 345 23.87 0.30 2.25
C ALA A 345 25.20 1.06 2.30
N ALA A 346 25.35 2.01 3.23
CA ALA A 346 26.59 2.76 3.42
C ALA A 346 27.80 1.90 3.82
N SER A 347 27.58 0.74 4.44
CA SER A 347 28.64 -0.21 4.77
C SER A 347 29.08 -1.10 3.60
N HIS A 348 28.29 -1.18 2.51
CA HIS A 348 28.54 -2.03 1.36
C HIS A 348 28.74 -1.27 0.04
N THR A 349 28.37 0.03 0.00
CA THR A 349 28.52 0.92 -1.13
C THR A 349 29.01 2.30 -0.65
N ASP A 350 29.33 3.22 -1.56
CA ASP A 350 29.63 4.61 -1.15
C ASP A 350 28.35 5.32 -0.70
N ALA A 351 28.37 5.87 0.51
CA ALA A 351 27.26 6.66 1.05
C ALA A 351 26.87 7.83 0.15
N LYS A 352 27.82 8.41 -0.58
CA LYS A 352 27.56 9.49 -1.55
C LYS A 352 26.65 9.05 -2.69
N ASP A 353 26.82 7.80 -3.17
CA ASP A 353 25.96 7.25 -4.24
C ASP A 353 24.53 7.04 -3.75
N LEU A 354 24.36 6.61 -2.48
CA LEU A 354 23.03 6.51 -1.86
C LEU A 354 22.40 7.90 -1.66
N ILE A 355 23.18 8.90 -1.19
CA ILE A 355 22.70 10.28 -1.04
C ILE A 355 22.26 10.83 -2.40
N SER A 356 23.11 10.67 -3.44
CA SER A 356 22.79 11.11 -4.79
C SER A 356 21.51 10.47 -5.32
N SER A 357 21.37 9.15 -5.14
CA SER A 357 20.17 8.42 -5.55
C SER A 357 18.90 8.90 -4.82
N LEU A 358 18.98 9.16 -3.52
CA LEU A 358 17.86 9.71 -2.74
C LEU A 358 17.43 11.08 -3.26
N ILE A 359 18.40 11.99 -3.51
CA ILE A 359 18.08 13.32 -4.05
C ILE A 359 17.39 13.22 -5.41
N LYS A 360 17.91 12.36 -6.30
CA LYS A 360 17.29 12.12 -7.62
C LYS A 360 15.89 11.56 -7.50
N LEU A 361 15.66 10.54 -6.63
CA LEU A 361 14.33 9.98 -6.38
C LEU A 361 13.33 11.03 -5.88
N TYR A 362 13.75 11.89 -4.95
CA TYR A 362 12.89 12.95 -4.44
C TYR A 362 12.54 13.96 -5.53
N LYS A 363 13.51 14.33 -6.38
CA LYS A 363 13.29 15.22 -7.50
C LYS A 363 12.35 14.61 -8.55
N GLU A 364 12.65 13.40 -9.01
CA GLU A 364 11.88 12.71 -10.07
C GLU A 364 10.44 12.42 -9.63
N ASN A 365 10.24 12.02 -8.37
CA ASN A 365 8.92 11.74 -7.83
C ASN A 365 8.20 12.99 -7.29
N SER A 366 8.78 14.18 -7.42
CA SER A 366 8.28 15.45 -6.85
C SER A 366 7.83 15.28 -5.40
N SER A 367 8.66 14.64 -4.58
CA SER A 367 8.40 14.45 -3.17
C SER A 367 8.73 15.69 -2.36
N SER A 368 7.86 16.08 -1.41
CA SER A 368 8.09 17.24 -0.55
C SER A 368 9.31 17.04 0.35
N LEU A 369 10.22 18.04 0.39
CA LEU A 369 11.39 18.02 1.25
C LEU A 369 11.11 18.47 2.68
N SER A 370 9.99 19.16 2.91
CA SER A 370 9.65 19.81 4.18
C SER A 370 8.33 19.31 4.75
N PRO A 371 8.22 18.03 5.16
CA PRO A 371 6.98 17.51 5.73
C PRO A 371 6.76 18.04 7.15
N ASP A 372 5.50 18.31 7.52
CA ASP A 372 5.13 18.58 8.92
C ASP A 372 5.39 17.35 9.79
N LYS A 373 5.99 17.54 10.96
CA LYS A 373 6.40 16.45 11.84
C LYS A 373 5.23 15.56 12.32
N TYR A 374 4.06 16.15 12.57
CA TYR A 374 2.89 15.39 13.00
C TYR A 374 2.22 14.68 11.82
N TYR A 375 2.12 15.36 10.67
CA TYR A 375 1.66 14.72 9.45
C TYR A 375 2.54 13.51 9.12
N SER A 376 3.85 13.70 9.12
CA SER A 376 4.83 12.64 8.87
C SER A 376 4.74 11.49 9.86
N ALA A 377 4.47 11.77 11.16
CA ALA A 377 4.28 10.71 12.15
C ALA A 377 3.13 9.75 11.80
N PHE A 378 2.04 10.27 11.24
CA PHE A 378 0.87 9.48 10.87
C PHE A 378 0.89 8.93 9.46
N HIS A 379 1.53 9.61 8.50
CA HIS A 379 1.40 9.28 7.07
C HIS A 379 2.67 8.75 6.43
N ASP A 380 3.87 9.05 6.98
CA ASP A 380 5.13 8.69 6.34
C ASP A 380 5.76 7.47 7.01
N SER A 381 5.85 6.37 6.27
CA SER A 381 6.58 5.17 6.67
C SER A 381 8.10 5.31 6.52
N HIS A 382 8.56 6.31 5.73
CA HIS A 382 9.97 6.63 5.52
C HIS A 382 10.32 7.95 6.19
N PRO A 383 11.55 8.12 6.72
CA PRO A 383 12.04 9.41 7.17
C PRO A 383 12.15 10.37 5.97
N SER A 384 12.09 11.68 6.22
CA SER A 384 12.36 12.66 5.16
C SER A 384 13.77 12.50 4.59
N ALA A 385 13.98 12.92 3.32
CA ALA A 385 15.30 12.90 2.70
C ALA A 385 16.34 13.66 3.53
N VAL A 386 15.96 14.81 4.10
CA VAL A 386 16.82 15.62 4.97
C VAL A 386 17.39 14.75 6.09
N LEU A 387 16.53 14.09 6.89
CA LEU A 387 16.95 13.26 8.02
C LEU A 387 17.78 12.04 7.59
N ARG A 388 17.52 11.47 6.41
CA ARG A 388 18.31 10.34 5.89
C ARG A 388 19.70 10.78 5.47
N ILE A 389 19.80 11.91 4.76
CA ILE A 389 21.06 12.46 4.28
C ILE A 389 21.93 12.93 5.45
N GLU A 390 21.39 13.66 6.42
CA GLU A 390 22.10 14.07 7.65
C GLU A 390 22.72 12.88 8.39
N ARG A 391 22.10 11.72 8.32
CA ARG A 391 22.60 10.50 8.98
C ARG A 391 23.65 9.75 8.16
N LEU A 392 23.67 9.94 6.84
CA LEU A 392 24.60 9.29 5.92
C LEU A 392 25.89 10.12 5.74
N GLN A 393 25.87 11.41 6.08
CA GLN A 393 27.03 12.29 6.17
C GLN A 393 27.85 12.05 7.44
#